data_4674711069b8713c12d642dab2de71f8
#
_entry.id   4674711069b8713c12d642dab2de71f8
#
_cell.length_a   1.000
_cell.length_b   1.000
_cell.length_c   1.000
_cell.angle_alpha   90.00
_cell.angle_beta   90.00
_cell.angle_gamma   90.00
#
_symmetry.space_group_name_H-M   'P 1'
#
loop_
_entity.id
_entity.type
_entity.pdbx_description
1 polymer ?
#
loop_
_entity_poly.entity_id
_entity_poly.type
_entity_poly.pdbx_seq_one_letter_code
_entity_poly.pdbx_strand_id
1 'polypeptide(L)'
;MTVANLSVIVAGYALYLNVKELHGIFTLYCQQTKEHFVFLSESMTNSRLFYFRYDKKNYVAGRHSIFYDYAEHQQYHIVSISRNSFDIMNVTEREFANVKKNGENYRIVDYKEKKAYDFELVKGE
;
A
#
# COMPACT_ATOMS: atom_id res chain seq x y z
N MET A 1 -5.56 11.98 2.59
CA MET A 1 -5.43 10.66 3.29
C MET A 1 -4.35 10.75 4.36
N THR A 2 -4.51 10.01 5.43
CA THR A 2 -3.48 9.94 6.48
C THR A 2 -2.27 9.15 5.97
N VAL A 3 -1.11 9.34 6.60
CA VAL A 3 0.09 8.59 6.24
C VAL A 3 -0.14 7.08 6.43
N ALA A 4 -0.86 6.70 7.49
CA ALA A 4 -1.21 5.29 7.72
C ALA A 4 -2.03 4.72 6.56
N ASN A 5 -3.00 5.45 6.03
CA ASN A 5 -3.79 4.99 4.89
C ASN A 5 -2.95 4.96 3.60
N LEU A 6 -2.06 5.91 3.41
CA LEU A 6 -1.13 5.89 2.28
C LEU A 6 -0.20 4.68 2.36
N SER A 7 0.21 4.28 3.56
CA SER A 7 1.05 3.08 3.73
C SER A 7 0.33 1.80 3.27
N VAL A 8 -0.99 1.74 3.42
CA VAL A 8 -1.80 0.61 2.94
C VAL A 8 -1.72 0.50 1.42
N ILE A 9 -1.80 1.64 0.73
CA ILE A 9 -1.69 1.67 -0.74
C ILE A 9 -0.29 1.23 -1.17
N VAL A 10 0.73 1.74 -0.51
CA VAL A 10 2.13 1.36 -0.82
C VAL A 10 2.34 -0.13 -0.58
N ALA A 11 1.79 -0.67 0.52
CA ALA A 11 1.87 -2.11 0.81
C ALA A 11 1.23 -2.94 -0.30
N GLY A 12 0.05 -2.53 -0.76
CA GLY A 12 -0.64 -3.21 -1.87
C GLY A 12 0.20 -3.23 -3.14
N TYR A 13 0.82 -2.11 -3.47
CA TYR A 13 1.69 -2.02 -4.65
C TYR A 13 2.97 -2.85 -4.50
N ALA A 14 3.59 -2.78 -3.33
CA ALA A 14 4.79 -3.58 -3.05
C ALA A 14 4.50 -5.08 -3.17
N LEU A 15 3.36 -5.53 -2.66
CA LEU A 15 2.94 -6.92 -2.77
C LEU A 15 2.65 -7.31 -4.22
N TYR A 16 2.05 -6.41 -4.99
CA TYR A 16 1.83 -6.65 -6.42
C TYR A 16 3.15 -6.88 -7.17
N LEU A 17 4.15 -6.04 -6.91
CA LEU A 17 5.45 -6.14 -7.57
C LEU A 17 6.29 -7.32 -7.09
N ASN A 18 6.13 -7.73 -5.83
CA ASN A 18 6.98 -8.71 -5.17
C ASN A 18 6.18 -9.91 -4.65
N VAL A 19 5.17 -10.35 -5.39
CA VAL A 19 4.22 -11.37 -4.93
C VAL A 19 4.89 -12.68 -4.53
N LYS A 20 6.04 -13.02 -5.13
CA LYS A 20 6.77 -14.26 -4.84
C LYS A 20 7.79 -14.10 -3.72
N GLU A 21 8.32 -12.92 -3.52
CA GLU A 21 9.41 -12.66 -2.58
C GLU A 21 8.94 -12.12 -1.25
N LEU A 22 7.80 -11.42 -1.23
CA LEU A 22 7.34 -10.72 -0.05
C LEU A 22 6.30 -11.55 0.72
N HIS A 23 6.82 -12.45 1.55
CA HIS A 23 6.02 -13.32 2.41
C HIS A 23 6.28 -13.00 3.87
N GLY A 24 5.25 -13.21 4.72
CA GLY A 24 5.37 -12.99 6.14
C GLY A 24 5.35 -11.51 6.50
N ILE A 25 6.07 -11.16 7.54
CA ILE A 25 6.06 -9.80 8.09
C ILE A 25 7.00 -8.91 7.29
N PHE A 26 6.51 -7.73 6.94
CA PHE A 26 7.35 -6.68 6.36
C PHE A 26 6.93 -5.32 6.93
N THR A 27 7.84 -4.36 6.86
CA THR A 27 7.63 -3.03 7.40
C THR A 27 7.85 -2.00 6.30
N LEU A 28 6.99 -0.98 6.29
CA LEU A 28 7.19 0.22 5.49
C LEU A 28 7.56 1.36 6.43
N TYR A 29 8.70 1.97 6.17
CA TYR A 29 9.18 3.11 6.93
C TYR A 29 8.98 4.39 6.13
N CYS A 30 8.22 5.33 6.68
CA CYS A 30 8.02 6.64 6.06
C CYS A 30 9.15 7.57 6.46
N GLN A 31 9.92 8.03 5.48
CA GLN A 31 11.10 8.86 5.74
C GLN A 31 10.74 10.24 6.28
N GLN A 32 9.63 10.82 5.85
CA GLN A 32 9.23 12.16 6.26
C GLN A 32 8.67 12.22 7.67
N THR A 33 7.85 11.24 8.05
CA THR A 33 7.22 11.20 9.37
C THR A 33 7.98 10.34 10.38
N LYS A 34 8.91 9.52 9.89
CA LYS A 34 9.70 8.58 10.70
C LYS A 34 8.85 7.53 11.39
N GLU A 35 7.72 7.20 10.78
CA GLU A 35 6.81 6.18 11.28
C GLU A 35 7.03 4.85 10.58
N HIS A 36 6.84 3.77 11.31
CA HIS A 36 6.89 2.41 10.79
C HIS A 36 5.48 1.85 10.70
N PHE A 37 5.18 1.18 9.60
CA PHE A 37 3.90 0.51 9.41
C PHE A 37 4.18 -0.96 9.10
N VAL A 38 3.68 -1.86 9.95
CA VAL A 38 3.99 -3.28 9.87
C VAL A 38 2.79 -4.01 9.28
N PHE A 39 3.10 -4.92 8.35
CA PHE A 39 2.11 -5.74 7.66
C PHE A 39 2.52 -7.20 7.68
N LEU A 40 1.52 -8.06 7.58
CA LEU A 40 1.73 -9.50 7.38
C LEU A 40 1.06 -9.91 6.08
N SER A 41 1.87 -10.36 5.13
CA SER A 41 1.36 -10.96 3.90
C SER A 41 1.09 -12.43 4.17
N GLU A 42 -0.16 -12.86 4.00
CA GLU A 42 -0.53 -14.24 4.16
C GLU A 42 -0.65 -14.91 2.78
N SER A 43 -1.74 -15.54 2.50
CA SER A 43 -1.92 -16.29 1.27
C SER A 43 -2.12 -15.36 0.07
N MET A 44 -1.10 -15.20 -0.76
CA MET A 44 -1.13 -14.33 -1.94
C MET A 44 -1.12 -15.13 -3.23
N THR A 45 -1.94 -14.69 -4.18
CA THR A 45 -1.89 -15.16 -5.56
C THR A 45 -1.70 -13.97 -6.48
N ASN A 46 -1.48 -14.21 -7.78
CA ASN A 46 -1.30 -13.14 -8.76
C ASN A 46 -2.54 -12.24 -8.92
N SER A 47 -3.71 -12.69 -8.48
CA SER A 47 -4.96 -11.95 -8.63
C SER A 47 -5.55 -11.46 -7.31
N ARG A 48 -5.03 -11.88 -6.19
CA ARG A 48 -5.58 -11.55 -4.88
C ARG A 48 -4.58 -10.84 -4.00
N LEU A 49 -5.06 -9.81 -3.29
CA LEU A 49 -4.36 -9.15 -2.20
C LEU A 49 -5.02 -9.57 -0.89
N PHE A 50 -4.21 -9.99 0.07
CA PHE A 50 -4.69 -10.28 1.40
C PHE A 50 -3.54 -10.08 2.39
N TYR A 51 -3.62 -9.01 3.16
CA TYR A 51 -2.59 -8.70 4.14
C TYR A 51 -3.19 -8.06 5.39
N PHE A 52 -2.47 -8.20 6.50
CA PHE A 52 -2.90 -7.74 7.81
C PHE A 52 -2.15 -6.45 8.17
N ARG A 53 -2.90 -5.48 8.70
CA ARG A 53 -2.35 -4.22 9.24
C ARG A 53 -2.17 -4.37 10.74
N TYR A 54 -0.94 -4.29 11.22
CA TYR A 54 -0.68 -4.35 12.66
C TYR A 54 -1.09 -3.10 13.41
N ASP A 55 -1.02 -1.92 12.76
CA ASP A 55 -1.40 -0.66 13.39
C ASP A 55 -2.88 -0.59 13.76
N LYS A 56 -3.73 -1.22 12.98
CA LYS A 56 -5.19 -1.25 13.20
C LYS A 56 -5.72 -2.64 13.54
N LYS A 57 -4.87 -3.64 13.55
CA LYS A 57 -5.22 -5.04 13.85
C LYS A 57 -6.39 -5.53 13.00
N ASN A 58 -6.32 -5.28 11.71
CA ASN A 58 -7.35 -5.70 10.78
C ASN A 58 -6.76 -5.95 9.39
N TYR A 59 -7.58 -6.47 8.49
CA TYR A 59 -7.15 -6.93 7.18
C TYR A 59 -7.44 -5.93 6.08
N VAL A 60 -6.63 -6.02 5.03
CA VAL A 60 -6.87 -5.45 3.73
C VAL A 60 -7.00 -6.61 2.76
N ALA A 61 -8.08 -6.66 2.01
CA ALA A 61 -8.36 -7.80 1.15
C ALA A 61 -9.04 -7.37 -0.15
N GLY A 62 -8.82 -8.14 -1.20
CA GLY A 62 -9.45 -7.92 -2.48
C GLY A 62 -8.61 -8.45 -3.62
N ARG A 63 -8.66 -7.74 -4.73
CA ARG A 63 -7.88 -8.04 -5.92
C ARG A 63 -6.93 -6.88 -6.22
N HIS A 64 -5.98 -7.10 -7.11
CA HIS A 64 -5.05 -6.04 -7.52
C HIS A 64 -5.74 -4.83 -8.13
N SER A 65 -6.93 -4.99 -8.68
CA SER A 65 -7.69 -3.88 -9.27
C SER A 65 -8.62 -3.18 -8.29
N ILE A 66 -9.09 -3.90 -7.27
CA ILE A 66 -10.01 -3.39 -6.25
C ILE A 66 -9.68 -4.08 -4.94
N PHE A 67 -9.42 -3.31 -3.90
CA PHE A 67 -9.24 -3.89 -2.58
C PHE A 67 -9.86 -3.00 -1.50
N TYR A 68 -10.14 -3.60 -0.36
CA TYR A 68 -10.86 -2.98 0.74
C TYR A 68 -10.06 -3.05 2.03
N ASP A 69 -9.94 -1.91 2.71
CA ASP A 69 -9.34 -1.81 4.04
C ASP A 69 -10.45 -1.90 5.08
N TYR A 70 -10.51 -3.01 5.77
CA TYR A 70 -11.58 -3.27 6.74
C TYR A 70 -11.42 -2.45 8.03
N ALA A 71 -10.22 -1.97 8.33
CA ALA A 71 -10.00 -1.15 9.51
C ALA A 71 -10.62 0.23 9.37
N GLU A 72 -10.44 0.85 8.21
CA GLU A 72 -10.87 2.22 7.94
C GLU A 72 -12.13 2.28 7.08
N HIS A 73 -12.65 1.12 6.65
CA HIS A 73 -13.81 1.02 5.75
C HIS A 73 -13.59 1.84 4.47
N GLN A 74 -12.42 1.68 3.86
CA GLN A 74 -12.03 2.38 2.66
C GLN A 74 -11.87 1.43 1.50
N GLN A 75 -12.42 1.78 0.35
CA GLN A 75 -12.31 1.00 -0.87
C GLN A 75 -11.36 1.71 -1.85
N TYR A 76 -10.44 0.94 -2.40
CA TYR A 76 -9.44 1.44 -3.33
C TYR A 76 -9.60 0.78 -4.69
N HIS A 77 -9.63 1.60 -5.75
CA HIS A 77 -9.67 1.14 -7.13
C HIS A 77 -8.38 1.55 -7.82
N ILE A 78 -7.75 0.60 -8.48
CA ILE A 78 -6.59 0.90 -9.32
C ILE A 78 -7.12 1.48 -10.63
N VAL A 79 -6.74 2.72 -10.91
CA VAL A 79 -7.13 3.40 -12.15
C VAL A 79 -6.19 3.02 -13.28
N SER A 80 -4.90 2.95 -12.97
CA SER A 80 -3.88 2.63 -13.94
C SER A 80 -2.74 1.94 -13.23
N ILE A 81 -2.19 0.90 -13.85
CA ILE A 81 -1.07 0.16 -13.29
C ILE A 81 -0.01 -0.05 -14.37
N SER A 82 1.24 0.20 -14.01
CA SER A 82 2.37 -0.08 -14.86
C SER A 82 3.50 -0.68 -14.02
N ARG A 83 4.60 -1.06 -14.69
CA ARG A 83 5.76 -1.62 -13.99
C ARG A 83 6.32 -0.69 -12.92
N ASN A 84 6.24 0.62 -13.14
CA ASN A 84 6.91 1.61 -12.30
C ASN A 84 5.95 2.49 -11.50
N SER A 85 4.67 2.44 -11.78
CA SER A 85 3.71 3.29 -11.09
C SER A 85 2.30 2.69 -11.09
N PHE A 86 1.49 3.27 -10.24
CA PHE A 86 0.17 2.77 -9.94
C PHE A 86 -0.67 3.98 -9.52
N ASP A 87 -1.69 4.28 -10.31
CA ASP A 87 -2.65 5.31 -9.97
C ASP A 87 -3.85 4.69 -9.29
N ILE A 88 -4.23 5.23 -8.16
CA ILE A 88 -5.28 4.66 -7.33
C ILE A 88 -6.28 5.73 -6.91
N MET A 89 -7.54 5.35 -6.83
CA MET A 89 -8.60 6.16 -6.30
C MET A 89 -9.13 5.51 -5.01
N ASN A 90 -9.14 6.29 -3.93
CA ASN A 90 -9.95 5.95 -2.77
C ASN A 90 -11.39 6.33 -3.10
N VAL A 91 -12.22 5.34 -3.41
CA VAL A 91 -13.59 5.56 -3.86
C VAL A 91 -14.45 6.12 -2.74
N THR A 92 -14.19 5.67 -1.52
CA THR A 92 -14.96 6.07 -0.35
C THR A 92 -14.82 7.57 -0.07
N GLU A 93 -13.60 8.08 -0.14
CA GLU A 93 -13.30 9.50 0.13
C GLU A 93 -13.17 10.34 -1.13
N ARG A 94 -13.21 9.71 -2.31
CA ARG A 94 -13.02 10.36 -3.62
C ARG A 94 -11.70 11.10 -3.71
N GLU A 95 -10.63 10.45 -3.29
CA GLU A 95 -9.28 10.98 -3.33
C GLU A 95 -8.40 10.13 -4.21
N PHE A 96 -7.40 10.77 -4.83
CA PHE A 96 -6.48 10.09 -5.73
C PHE A 96 -5.07 10.12 -5.18
N ALA A 97 -4.31 9.09 -5.51
CA ALA A 97 -2.89 9.02 -5.21
C ALA A 97 -2.16 8.32 -6.34
N ASN A 98 -0.86 8.60 -6.43
CA ASN A 98 0.03 7.87 -7.33
C ASN A 98 1.17 7.30 -6.50
N VAL A 99 1.47 6.02 -6.68
CA VAL A 99 2.63 5.40 -6.07
C VAL A 99 3.58 4.95 -7.16
N LYS A 100 4.86 5.26 -6.99
CA LYS A 100 5.94 4.88 -7.90
C LYS A 100 7.03 4.15 -7.13
N LYS A 101 7.58 3.13 -7.75
CA LYS A 101 8.81 2.55 -7.25
C LYS A 101 9.97 3.43 -7.72
N ASN A 102 10.81 3.84 -6.78
CA ASN A 102 11.98 4.69 -7.03
C ASN A 102 13.21 4.01 -6.41
N GLY A 103 13.91 3.21 -7.21
CA GLY A 103 14.96 2.35 -6.70
C GLY A 103 14.37 1.30 -5.77
N GLU A 104 14.82 1.25 -4.53
CA GLU A 104 14.27 0.34 -3.52
C GLU A 104 13.18 0.96 -2.67
N ASN A 105 12.88 2.23 -2.91
CA ASN A 105 11.86 2.97 -2.18
C ASN A 105 10.59 3.11 -3.01
N TYR A 106 9.53 3.51 -2.33
CA TYR A 106 8.23 3.80 -2.95
C TYR A 106 7.86 5.23 -2.61
N ARG A 107 7.57 6.02 -3.64
CA ARG A 107 7.07 7.39 -3.46
C ARG A 107 5.59 7.42 -3.73
N ILE A 108 4.81 7.92 -2.78
CA ILE A 108 3.38 8.12 -2.96
C ILE A 108 3.07 9.60 -2.90
N VAL A 109 2.26 10.06 -3.84
CA VAL A 109 1.77 11.43 -3.91
C VAL A 109 0.29 11.42 -3.62
N ASP A 110 -0.11 12.17 -2.60
CA ASP A 110 -1.52 12.42 -2.29
C ASP A 110 -1.92 13.70 -3.03
N TYR A 111 -2.76 13.57 -4.05
CA TYR A 111 -3.13 14.70 -4.90
C TYR A 111 -3.97 15.74 -4.19
N LYS A 112 -4.82 15.32 -3.25
CA LYS A 112 -5.67 16.25 -2.52
C LYS A 112 -4.84 17.16 -1.60
N GLU A 113 -3.95 16.55 -0.84
CA GLU A 113 -3.10 17.29 0.10
C GLU A 113 -1.87 17.88 -0.57
N LYS A 114 -1.57 17.48 -1.80
CA LYS A 114 -0.39 17.88 -2.56
C LYS A 114 0.90 17.59 -1.80
N LYS A 115 0.94 16.41 -1.17
CA LYS A 115 2.08 15.95 -0.38
C LYS A 115 2.61 14.65 -0.95
N ALA A 116 3.92 14.48 -0.85
CA ALA A 116 4.60 13.26 -1.25
C ALA A 116 5.32 12.65 -0.05
N TYR A 117 5.30 11.32 0.02
CA TYR A 117 5.98 10.58 1.06
C TYR A 117 6.80 9.46 0.44
N ASP A 118 7.96 9.21 1.01
CA ASP A 118 8.85 8.15 0.58
C ASP A 118 8.85 7.04 1.62
N PHE A 119 8.53 5.83 1.17
CA PHE A 119 8.50 4.64 2.03
C PHE A 119 9.62 3.70 1.65
N GLU A 120 10.36 3.26 2.66
CA GLU A 120 11.39 2.26 2.52
C GLU A 120 10.83 0.90 2.94
N LEU A 121 11.02 -0.11 2.09
CA LEU A 121 10.58 -1.47 2.39
C LEU A 121 11.66 -2.17 3.21
N VAL A 122 11.30 -2.57 4.42
CA VAL A 122 12.17 -3.36 5.31
C VAL A 122 11.55 -4.73 5.43
N LYS A 123 12.21 -5.74 4.90
CA LYS A 123 11.72 -7.12 4.96
C LYS A 123 11.90 -7.67 6.36
N GLY A 124 10.88 -8.38 6.87
CA GLY A 124 10.99 -9.11 8.11
C GLY A 124 11.87 -10.34 7.97
N GLU A 125 12.36 -10.81 9.07
CA GLU A 125 13.15 -12.04 9.13
C GLU A 125 12.28 -13.22 9.56
#